data_85aeaa22bfccb02fb54a7adf7b6316a0
#
_entry.id   85aeaa22bfccb02fb54a7adf7b6316a0
#
_cell.length_a   1.000
_cell.length_b   1.000
_cell.length_c   1.000
_cell.angle_alpha   90.00
_cell.angle_beta   90.00
_cell.angle_gamma   90.00
#
_symmetry.space_group_name_H-M   'P 1'
#
loop_
_entity.id
_entity.type
_entity.pdbx_description
1 polymer ?
#
loop_
_entity_poly.entity_id
_entity_poly.type
_entity_poly.pdbx_seq_one_letter_code
_entity_poly.pdbx_strand_id
1 'polypeptide(L)'
;MTWGSKLRDLTPVERHGGMYFKRDDKFAPLGYGNINGSKLRQCIYLVDKWYDEGNLKGVASGSVSQSPQHAFIAAACRHYNVGCYIVSGVRKPLEHKYLRMAHEFGAHIVSSRVGYAQACGAQARKASLAWEGFRYLETNITLDLEKNSFRDIEGFHRVGAWQVMNIPEDVETLIIPCGSCNSVTSILYGIMMYPPPGLKRIVLMGIGNMGSNDIGYVRRRLRAVVEVNLGLDTDEYFDFNFASENAKYDMVHLNLNGTGYCTYQQEMREAIGDIRFHPRYEGKCIRYLKERAPEYLTPTTCFWIVGSDVM
;
A
#
# COMPACT_ATOMS: atom_id res chain seq x y z
N MET A 1 -23.93 4.50 4.97
CA MET A 1 -22.92 4.70 6.05
C MET A 1 -21.61 5.07 5.36
N THR A 2 -21.17 6.29 5.54
CA THR A 2 -19.90 6.76 5.01
C THR A 2 -18.75 6.20 5.85
N TRP A 3 -17.69 5.72 5.21
CA TRP A 3 -16.50 5.18 5.86
C TRP A 3 -15.61 6.25 6.52
N GLY A 4 -15.93 7.53 6.32
CA GLY A 4 -15.09 8.66 6.70
C GLY A 4 -14.49 8.59 8.12
N SER A 5 -15.25 8.18 9.14
CA SER A 5 -14.71 8.00 10.50
C SER A 5 -13.83 6.76 10.62
N LYS A 6 -14.27 5.61 10.11
CA LYS A 6 -13.51 4.34 10.21
C LYS A 6 -12.19 4.37 9.43
N LEU A 7 -12.11 5.11 8.33
CA LEU A 7 -10.85 5.29 7.61
C LEU A 7 -9.80 6.05 8.44
N ARG A 8 -10.24 6.80 9.46
CA ARG A 8 -9.37 7.53 10.39
C ARG A 8 -8.92 6.70 11.58
N ASP A 9 -9.55 5.54 11.84
CA ASP A 9 -9.18 4.69 12.97
C ASP A 9 -7.70 4.35 12.93
N LEU A 10 -7.00 4.71 14.00
CA LEU A 10 -5.57 4.45 14.14
C LEU A 10 -5.36 2.98 14.47
N THR A 11 -4.54 2.32 13.69
CA THR A 11 -4.08 0.97 14.00
C THR A 11 -3.09 1.00 15.15
N PRO A 12 -3.01 -0.04 15.99
CA PRO A 12 -2.14 -0.01 17.16
C PRO A 12 -0.66 0.03 16.79
N VAL A 13 0.14 0.55 17.72
CA VAL A 13 1.58 0.35 17.77
C VAL A 13 1.86 -0.59 18.92
N GLU A 14 2.53 -1.69 18.65
CA GLU A 14 2.83 -2.76 19.62
C GLU A 14 4.33 -2.94 19.81
N ARG A 15 4.77 -3.41 20.98
CA ARG A 15 6.19 -3.67 21.24
C ARG A 15 6.45 -5.17 21.30
N HIS A 16 7.30 -5.68 20.42
CA HIS A 16 7.72 -7.07 20.36
C HIS A 16 9.23 -7.15 20.10
N GLY A 17 9.91 -8.11 20.72
CA GLY A 17 11.35 -8.30 20.52
C GLY A 17 12.20 -7.06 20.81
N GLY A 18 11.72 -6.16 21.66
CA GLY A 18 12.43 -4.95 22.06
C GLY A 18 12.22 -3.74 21.14
N MET A 19 11.48 -3.85 20.02
CA MET A 19 11.20 -2.75 19.10
C MET A 19 9.71 -2.53 18.87
N TYR A 20 9.31 -1.42 18.23
CA TYR A 20 7.94 -1.08 17.93
C TYR A 20 7.50 -1.62 16.56
N PHE A 21 6.21 -1.95 16.45
CA PHE A 21 5.56 -2.36 15.22
C PHE A 21 4.26 -1.57 15.02
N LYS A 22 4.19 -0.78 13.95
CA LYS A 22 2.93 -0.19 13.50
C LYS A 22 2.12 -1.25 12.76
N ARG A 23 0.96 -1.62 13.32
CA ARG A 23 0.15 -2.76 12.91
C ARG A 23 -0.95 -2.38 11.92
N ASP A 24 -0.58 -1.81 10.76
CA ASP A 24 -1.58 -1.48 9.73
C ASP A 24 -2.28 -2.73 9.17
N ASP A 25 -1.68 -3.90 9.32
CA ASP A 25 -2.30 -5.20 9.09
C ASP A 25 -3.54 -5.48 9.96
N LYS A 26 -3.75 -4.75 11.06
CA LYS A 26 -4.96 -4.84 11.89
C LYS A 26 -6.12 -3.98 11.40
N PHE A 27 -5.95 -3.21 10.34
CA PHE A 27 -7.06 -2.49 9.72
C PHE A 27 -7.93 -3.45 8.90
N ALA A 28 -9.04 -3.90 9.46
CA ALA A 28 -9.99 -4.84 8.84
C ALA A 28 -11.45 -4.42 9.06
N PRO A 29 -11.87 -3.22 8.64
CA PRO A 29 -13.16 -2.62 9.01
C PRO A 29 -14.36 -3.31 8.36
N LEU A 30 -14.14 -4.14 7.33
CA LEU A 30 -15.20 -4.89 6.64
C LEU A 30 -15.63 -6.17 7.39
N GLY A 31 -14.97 -6.49 8.51
CA GLY A 31 -15.26 -7.68 9.32
C GLY A 31 -14.67 -8.99 8.78
N TYR A 32 -13.90 -8.94 7.71
CA TYR A 32 -13.22 -10.09 7.13
C TYR A 32 -11.75 -10.09 7.57
N GLY A 33 -11.36 -10.95 8.50
CA GLY A 33 -10.03 -10.93 9.12
C GLY A 33 -8.85 -11.08 8.16
N ASN A 34 -9.07 -11.69 7.00
CA ASN A 34 -8.10 -11.88 5.93
C ASN A 34 -8.13 -10.78 4.84
N ILE A 35 -9.00 -9.77 5.00
CA ILE A 35 -9.12 -8.58 4.15
C ILE A 35 -8.73 -7.38 5.00
N ASN A 36 -7.47 -6.98 4.95
CA ASN A 36 -6.89 -6.01 5.88
C ASN A 36 -5.70 -5.25 5.28
N GLY A 37 -5.21 -4.26 6.03
CA GLY A 37 -3.98 -3.53 5.73
C GLY A 37 -4.16 -2.19 5.02
N SER A 38 -3.03 -1.49 4.84
CA SER A 38 -2.97 -0.15 4.24
C SER A 38 -3.64 -0.07 2.86
N LYS A 39 -3.42 -1.07 2.00
CA LYS A 39 -4.00 -1.08 0.65
C LYS A 39 -5.53 -1.23 0.69
N LEU A 40 -6.07 -1.99 1.67
CA LEU A 40 -7.52 -2.08 1.85
C LEU A 40 -8.10 -0.71 2.16
N ARG A 41 -7.47 0.05 3.06
CA ARG A 41 -7.88 1.41 3.42
C ARG A 41 -8.03 2.30 2.18
N GLN A 42 -7.04 2.24 1.30
CA GLN A 42 -7.02 2.97 0.04
C GLN A 42 -8.11 2.49 -0.94
N CYS A 43 -8.32 1.18 -1.05
CA CYS A 43 -9.39 0.62 -1.89
C CYS A 43 -10.79 1.04 -1.40
N ILE A 44 -11.02 1.00 -0.08
CA ILE A 44 -12.29 1.44 0.51
C ILE A 44 -12.51 2.93 0.21
N TYR A 45 -11.48 3.78 0.43
CA TYR A 45 -11.58 5.21 0.16
C TYR A 45 -12.02 5.51 -1.29
N LEU A 46 -11.43 4.81 -2.26
CA LEU A 46 -11.76 5.01 -3.66
C LEU A 46 -13.20 4.60 -3.99
N VAL A 47 -13.63 3.45 -3.51
CA VAL A 47 -14.98 2.95 -3.76
C VAL A 47 -16.01 3.82 -3.06
N ASP A 48 -15.74 4.23 -1.80
CA ASP A 48 -16.58 5.14 -1.00
C ASP A 48 -16.79 6.48 -1.73
N LYS A 49 -15.67 7.09 -2.16
CA LYS A 49 -15.72 8.35 -2.89
C LYS A 49 -16.52 8.24 -4.19
N TRP A 50 -16.28 7.21 -4.99
CA TRP A 50 -17.03 7.02 -6.24
C TRP A 50 -18.51 6.74 -6.00
N TYR A 51 -18.84 6.07 -4.89
CA TYR A 51 -20.21 5.82 -4.49
C TYR A 51 -20.91 7.13 -4.10
N ASP A 52 -20.24 8.00 -3.33
CA ASP A 52 -20.75 9.30 -2.89
C ASP A 52 -20.88 10.30 -4.06
N GLU A 53 -20.06 10.19 -5.11
CA GLU A 53 -20.21 10.95 -6.35
C GLU A 53 -21.50 10.60 -7.12
N GLY A 54 -22.15 9.51 -6.77
CA GLY A 54 -23.35 8.99 -7.42
C GLY A 54 -23.06 8.17 -8.67
N ASN A 55 -24.06 7.42 -9.12
CA ASN A 55 -24.00 6.60 -10.34
C ASN A 55 -22.96 5.47 -10.37
N LEU A 56 -22.31 5.10 -9.27
CA LEU A 56 -21.43 3.95 -9.23
C LEU A 56 -22.24 2.64 -9.35
N LYS A 57 -22.11 1.95 -10.47
CA LYS A 57 -22.71 0.61 -10.70
C LYS A 57 -21.70 -0.52 -10.52
N GLY A 58 -20.41 -0.21 -10.63
CA GLY A 58 -19.37 -1.20 -10.43
C GLY A 58 -17.95 -0.67 -10.61
N VAL A 59 -16.99 -1.53 -10.24
CA VAL A 59 -15.55 -1.27 -10.41
C VAL A 59 -14.91 -2.38 -11.23
N ALA A 60 -14.13 -1.99 -12.22
CA ALA A 60 -13.31 -2.89 -13.02
C ALA A 60 -11.83 -2.73 -12.67
N SER A 61 -11.12 -3.83 -12.48
CA SER A 61 -9.66 -3.83 -12.21
C SER A 61 -8.98 -5.03 -12.84
N GLY A 62 -7.70 -4.89 -13.20
CA GLY A 62 -6.91 -5.96 -13.76
C GLY A 62 -5.49 -5.95 -13.23
N SER A 63 -4.94 -7.11 -12.85
CA SER A 63 -3.59 -7.26 -12.32
C SER A 63 -3.11 -8.70 -12.37
N VAL A 64 -1.90 -8.95 -11.85
CA VAL A 64 -1.38 -10.31 -11.66
C VAL A 64 -2.20 -11.08 -10.62
N SER A 65 -2.27 -12.40 -10.75
CA SER A 65 -3.12 -13.27 -9.92
C SER A 65 -2.79 -13.22 -8.41
N GLN A 66 -1.56 -12.89 -8.06
CA GLN A 66 -1.12 -12.76 -6.67
C GLN A 66 -1.41 -11.40 -6.03
N SER A 67 -2.04 -10.48 -6.76
CA SER A 67 -2.35 -9.15 -6.22
C SER A 67 -3.50 -9.22 -5.20
N PRO A 68 -3.30 -8.81 -3.94
CA PRO A 68 -4.37 -8.74 -2.96
C PRO A 68 -5.44 -7.70 -3.31
N GLN A 69 -5.12 -6.77 -4.21
CA GLN A 69 -6.04 -5.74 -4.70
C GLN A 69 -7.35 -6.34 -5.24
N HIS A 70 -7.31 -7.52 -5.87
CA HIS A 70 -8.51 -8.19 -6.37
C HIS A 70 -9.54 -8.45 -5.27
N ALA A 71 -9.07 -9.04 -4.16
CA ALA A 71 -9.94 -9.34 -3.02
C ALA A 71 -10.41 -8.07 -2.30
N PHE A 72 -9.54 -7.06 -2.16
CA PHE A 72 -9.85 -5.81 -1.48
C PHE A 72 -10.92 -4.99 -2.21
N ILE A 73 -10.81 -4.89 -3.52
CA ILE A 73 -11.82 -4.21 -4.35
C ILE A 73 -13.14 -4.96 -4.30
N ALA A 74 -13.11 -6.29 -4.47
CA ALA A 74 -14.33 -7.10 -4.45
C ALA A 74 -15.07 -7.00 -3.10
N ALA A 75 -14.33 -7.03 -1.98
CA ALA A 75 -14.90 -6.85 -0.65
C ALA A 75 -15.51 -5.45 -0.46
N ALA A 76 -14.84 -4.40 -0.95
CA ALA A 76 -15.37 -3.03 -0.92
C ALA A 76 -16.64 -2.91 -1.80
N CYS A 77 -16.62 -3.43 -3.02
CA CYS A 77 -17.79 -3.45 -3.91
C CYS A 77 -18.99 -4.17 -3.31
N ARG A 78 -18.75 -5.34 -2.67
CA ARG A 78 -19.80 -6.09 -1.97
C ARG A 78 -20.45 -5.26 -0.86
N HIS A 79 -19.65 -4.49 -0.11
CA HIS A 79 -20.16 -3.63 0.96
C HIS A 79 -21.15 -2.57 0.45
N TYR A 80 -20.88 -1.99 -0.74
CA TYR A 80 -21.74 -1.01 -1.39
C TYR A 80 -22.81 -1.64 -2.29
N ASN A 81 -22.87 -2.96 -2.41
CA ASN A 81 -23.76 -3.68 -3.31
C ASN A 81 -23.62 -3.20 -4.77
N VAL A 82 -22.39 -2.98 -5.22
CA VAL A 82 -22.05 -2.63 -6.60
C VAL A 82 -21.26 -3.74 -7.28
N GLY A 83 -21.30 -3.79 -8.61
CA GLY A 83 -20.61 -4.83 -9.37
C GLY A 83 -19.09 -4.76 -9.22
N CYS A 84 -18.43 -5.93 -9.32
CA CYS A 84 -16.97 -6.01 -9.37
C CYS A 84 -16.53 -6.88 -10.55
N TYR A 85 -15.66 -6.35 -11.41
CA TYR A 85 -15.15 -7.03 -12.60
C TYR A 85 -13.62 -7.10 -12.54
N ILE A 86 -13.08 -8.31 -12.46
CA ILE A 86 -11.65 -8.56 -12.30
C ILE A 86 -11.09 -9.27 -13.53
N VAL A 87 -10.00 -8.73 -14.09
CA VAL A 87 -9.26 -9.36 -15.18
C VAL A 87 -7.92 -9.87 -14.67
N SER A 88 -7.61 -11.13 -14.91
CA SER A 88 -6.32 -11.74 -14.55
C SER A 88 -5.83 -12.70 -15.62
N GLY A 89 -4.51 -12.73 -15.83
CA GLY A 89 -3.87 -13.51 -16.92
C GLY A 89 -3.63 -14.99 -16.57
N VAL A 90 -4.55 -15.64 -15.83
CA VAL A 90 -4.42 -17.05 -15.44
C VAL A 90 -5.60 -17.88 -15.94
N ARG A 91 -5.32 -19.13 -16.34
CA ARG A 91 -6.35 -20.04 -16.90
C ARG A 91 -7.35 -20.54 -15.86
N LYS A 92 -6.89 -20.70 -14.61
CA LYS A 92 -7.68 -21.25 -13.49
C LYS A 92 -7.69 -20.25 -12.33
N PRO A 93 -8.46 -19.16 -12.42
CA PRO A 93 -8.39 -18.07 -11.45
C PRO A 93 -8.73 -18.52 -10.01
N LEU A 94 -9.64 -19.46 -9.83
CA LEU A 94 -10.06 -19.90 -8.49
C LEU A 94 -9.02 -20.77 -7.76
N GLU A 95 -7.98 -21.23 -8.43
CA GLU A 95 -6.82 -21.86 -7.77
C GLU A 95 -5.90 -20.83 -7.07
N HIS A 96 -6.04 -19.54 -7.39
CA HIS A 96 -5.27 -18.45 -6.80
C HIS A 96 -6.01 -17.82 -5.63
N LYS A 97 -5.36 -17.71 -4.48
CA LYS A 97 -5.93 -17.24 -3.22
C LYS A 97 -6.78 -15.97 -3.37
N TYR A 98 -6.20 -14.88 -3.85
CA TYR A 98 -6.89 -13.59 -3.91
C TYR A 98 -7.98 -13.51 -4.97
N LEU A 99 -7.89 -14.29 -6.04
CA LEU A 99 -8.94 -14.38 -7.05
C LEU A 99 -10.11 -15.22 -6.53
N ARG A 100 -9.84 -16.30 -5.82
CA ARG A 100 -10.88 -17.09 -5.15
C ARG A 100 -11.63 -16.23 -4.12
N MET A 101 -10.91 -15.48 -3.27
CA MET A 101 -11.53 -14.55 -2.32
C MET A 101 -12.36 -13.48 -3.02
N ALA A 102 -11.86 -12.91 -4.12
CA ALA A 102 -12.63 -11.93 -4.91
C ALA A 102 -13.94 -12.54 -5.46
N HIS A 103 -13.88 -13.78 -5.92
CA HIS A 103 -15.07 -14.52 -6.37
C HIS A 103 -16.08 -14.75 -5.23
N GLU A 104 -15.61 -15.14 -4.05
CA GLU A 104 -16.44 -15.31 -2.84
C GLU A 104 -17.13 -14.00 -2.41
N PHE A 105 -16.51 -12.84 -2.71
CA PHE A 105 -17.11 -11.52 -2.54
C PHE A 105 -18.02 -11.08 -3.71
N GLY A 106 -18.24 -11.95 -4.69
CA GLY A 106 -19.17 -11.69 -5.80
C GLY A 106 -18.54 -11.05 -7.03
N ALA A 107 -17.21 -11.00 -7.12
CA ALA A 107 -16.57 -10.49 -8.33
C ALA A 107 -16.75 -11.43 -9.53
N HIS A 108 -17.05 -10.85 -10.68
CA HIS A 108 -16.97 -11.54 -11.96
C HIS A 108 -15.51 -11.56 -12.44
N ILE A 109 -14.93 -12.76 -12.55
CA ILE A 109 -13.50 -12.92 -12.90
C ILE A 109 -13.37 -13.39 -14.34
N VAL A 110 -12.55 -12.67 -15.10
CA VAL A 110 -12.26 -12.98 -16.51
C VAL A 110 -10.78 -13.30 -16.67
N SER A 111 -10.50 -14.41 -17.36
CA SER A 111 -9.16 -14.79 -17.74
C SER A 111 -8.71 -14.04 -19.00
N SER A 112 -7.66 -13.25 -18.90
CA SER A 112 -6.99 -12.65 -20.06
C SER A 112 -6.11 -13.69 -20.75
N ARG A 113 -5.99 -13.57 -22.08
CA ARG A 113 -5.05 -14.39 -22.86
C ARG A 113 -3.58 -14.03 -22.58
N VAL A 114 -3.33 -12.86 -22.03
CA VAL A 114 -2.00 -12.30 -21.75
C VAL A 114 -1.84 -12.08 -20.26
N GLY A 115 -0.78 -12.65 -19.67
CA GLY A 115 -0.56 -12.68 -18.21
C GLY A 115 0.05 -11.41 -17.61
N TYR A 116 0.42 -10.41 -18.42
CA TYR A 116 1.02 -9.18 -17.92
C TYR A 116 0.01 -8.26 -17.26
N ALA A 117 0.39 -7.65 -16.14
CA ALA A 117 -0.47 -6.74 -15.38
C ALA A 117 -1.04 -5.59 -16.24
N GLN A 118 -0.23 -5.02 -17.13
CA GLN A 118 -0.64 -3.94 -18.03
C GLN A 118 -1.73 -4.39 -19.01
N ALA A 119 -1.62 -5.60 -19.57
CA ALA A 119 -2.63 -6.14 -20.50
C ALA A 119 -3.94 -6.43 -19.76
N CYS A 120 -3.88 -7.01 -18.55
CA CYS A 120 -5.05 -7.21 -17.69
C CYS A 120 -5.71 -5.86 -17.35
N GLY A 121 -4.91 -4.87 -16.97
CA GLY A 121 -5.36 -3.51 -16.69
C GLY A 121 -6.05 -2.84 -17.90
N ALA A 122 -5.45 -2.94 -19.09
CA ALA A 122 -6.02 -2.38 -20.31
C ALA A 122 -7.38 -3.03 -20.67
N GLN A 123 -7.50 -4.34 -20.50
CA GLN A 123 -8.77 -5.06 -20.71
C GLN A 123 -9.83 -4.63 -19.69
N ALA A 124 -9.48 -4.51 -18.41
CA ALA A 124 -10.39 -4.04 -17.38
C ALA A 124 -10.85 -2.61 -17.62
N ARG A 125 -9.92 -1.72 -18.04
CA ARG A 125 -10.25 -0.34 -18.44
C ARG A 125 -11.21 -0.29 -19.61
N LYS A 126 -10.98 -1.10 -20.65
CA LYS A 126 -11.91 -1.21 -21.78
C LYS A 126 -13.31 -1.63 -21.34
N ALA A 127 -13.41 -2.58 -20.42
CA ALA A 127 -14.69 -3.01 -19.86
C ALA A 127 -15.38 -1.89 -19.08
N SER A 128 -14.65 -1.13 -18.24
CA SER A 128 -15.24 0.00 -17.50
C SER A 128 -15.77 1.11 -18.40
N LEU A 129 -15.13 1.35 -19.53
CA LEU A 129 -15.59 2.34 -20.51
C LEU A 129 -16.83 1.88 -21.29
N ALA A 130 -17.03 0.57 -21.42
CA ALA A 130 -18.17 0.00 -22.13
C ALA A 130 -19.46 -0.07 -21.28
N TRP A 131 -19.34 0.04 -19.95
CA TRP A 131 -20.47 -0.09 -19.03
C TRP A 131 -20.72 1.21 -18.28
N GLU A 132 -21.91 1.75 -18.43
CA GLU A 132 -22.34 2.95 -17.74
C GLU A 132 -22.25 2.78 -16.22
N GLY A 133 -21.65 3.74 -15.54
CA GLY A 133 -21.49 3.73 -14.08
C GLY A 133 -20.38 2.84 -13.57
N PHE A 134 -19.58 2.22 -14.44
CA PHE A 134 -18.38 1.52 -14.02
C PHE A 134 -17.18 2.46 -13.92
N ARG A 135 -16.38 2.28 -12.87
CA ARG A 135 -15.09 2.97 -12.67
C ARG A 135 -13.95 2.00 -12.85
N TYR A 136 -12.84 2.48 -13.40
CA TYR A 136 -11.62 1.69 -13.52
C TYR A 136 -10.69 1.93 -12.34
N LEU A 137 -10.25 0.86 -11.68
CA LEU A 137 -9.19 0.91 -10.70
C LEU A 137 -7.91 0.30 -11.28
N GLU A 138 -6.90 1.14 -11.41
CA GLU A 138 -5.63 0.78 -12.04
C GLU A 138 -4.83 -0.24 -11.21
N THR A 139 -4.04 -1.06 -11.93
CA THR A 139 -3.04 -1.96 -11.32
C THR A 139 -2.09 -1.16 -10.42
N ASN A 140 -1.86 -1.67 -9.21
CA ASN A 140 -1.05 -1.02 -8.18
C ASN A 140 -1.55 0.36 -7.73
N ILE A 141 -2.71 0.80 -8.20
CA ILE A 141 -3.30 2.12 -7.91
C ILE A 141 -2.27 3.23 -8.18
N THR A 142 -1.74 3.25 -9.40
CA THR A 142 -0.67 4.19 -9.77
C THR A 142 -1.16 5.64 -9.87
N LEU A 143 -2.48 5.88 -9.90
CA LEU A 143 -3.11 7.20 -9.94
C LEU A 143 -2.49 8.10 -11.04
N ASP A 144 -2.35 7.56 -12.23
CA ASP A 144 -1.98 8.34 -13.40
C ASP A 144 -3.13 9.33 -13.68
N LEU A 145 -2.90 10.60 -13.36
CA LEU A 145 -3.90 11.66 -13.47
C LEU A 145 -4.39 11.87 -14.90
N GLU A 146 -3.53 11.63 -15.88
CA GLU A 146 -3.89 11.78 -17.29
C GLU A 146 -4.77 10.62 -17.79
N LYS A 147 -4.55 9.42 -17.24
CA LYS A 147 -5.24 8.20 -17.66
C LYS A 147 -6.46 7.87 -16.81
N ASN A 148 -6.50 8.33 -15.57
CA ASN A 148 -7.58 8.05 -14.63
C ASN A 148 -8.40 9.31 -14.35
N SER A 149 -9.71 9.14 -14.26
CA SER A 149 -10.64 10.17 -13.82
C SER A 149 -10.50 10.53 -12.33
N PHE A 150 -9.48 9.97 -11.64
CA PHE A 150 -9.25 10.19 -10.24
C PHE A 150 -8.42 11.46 -10.01
N ARG A 151 -9.05 12.49 -9.44
CA ARG A 151 -8.44 13.81 -9.24
C ARG A 151 -8.04 14.11 -7.80
N ASP A 152 -8.45 13.28 -6.84
CA ASP A 152 -8.22 13.51 -5.41
C ASP A 152 -7.07 12.64 -4.89
N ILE A 153 -5.87 12.90 -5.38
CA ILE A 153 -4.66 12.19 -4.94
C ILE A 153 -4.40 12.45 -3.46
N GLU A 154 -4.65 13.67 -3.01
CA GLU A 154 -4.41 14.07 -1.63
C GLU A 154 -5.32 13.28 -0.68
N GLY A 155 -6.62 13.24 -0.91
CA GLY A 155 -7.56 12.46 -0.09
C GLY A 155 -7.20 10.97 -0.06
N PHE A 156 -6.76 10.41 -1.19
CA PHE A 156 -6.29 9.02 -1.26
C PHE A 156 -5.09 8.75 -0.35
N HIS A 157 -4.14 9.67 -0.27
CA HIS A 157 -2.98 9.51 0.60
C HIS A 157 -3.26 9.91 2.05
N ARG A 158 -4.17 10.85 2.29
CA ARG A 158 -4.55 11.33 3.62
C ARG A 158 -5.06 10.21 4.52
N VAL A 159 -5.82 9.24 3.99
CA VAL A 159 -6.35 8.13 4.79
C VAL A 159 -5.25 7.23 5.38
N GLY A 160 -4.09 7.15 4.74
CA GLY A 160 -2.90 6.48 5.29
C GLY A 160 -2.03 7.42 6.13
N ALA A 161 -2.04 8.72 5.82
CA ALA A 161 -1.24 9.74 6.52
C ALA A 161 -1.59 9.85 8.00
N TRP A 162 -2.88 9.76 8.36
CA TRP A 162 -3.31 9.79 9.76
C TRP A 162 -2.67 8.72 10.63
N GLN A 163 -2.24 7.61 10.03
CA GLN A 163 -1.65 6.50 10.77
C GLN A 163 -0.31 6.84 11.43
N VAL A 164 0.30 7.97 11.07
CA VAL A 164 1.53 8.48 11.69
C VAL A 164 1.28 9.08 13.08
N MET A 165 0.05 9.54 13.36
CA MET A 165 -0.29 10.31 14.56
C MET A 165 -0.07 9.58 15.90
N ASN A 166 -0.02 8.25 15.89
CA ASN A 166 0.21 7.47 17.10
C ASN A 166 1.57 6.74 17.12
N ILE A 167 2.54 7.20 16.33
CA ILE A 167 3.93 6.75 16.47
C ILE A 167 4.45 7.27 17.80
N PRO A 168 5.03 6.41 18.66
CA PRO A 168 5.57 6.81 19.96
C PRO A 168 6.65 7.89 19.86
N GLU A 169 6.69 8.76 20.87
CA GLU A 169 7.61 9.91 20.90
C GLU A 169 9.09 9.54 20.96
N ASP A 170 9.41 8.35 21.50
CA ASP A 170 10.76 7.81 21.59
C ASP A 170 11.21 7.04 20.33
N VAL A 171 10.38 6.98 19.30
CA VAL A 171 10.78 6.39 18.02
C VAL A 171 11.71 7.33 17.26
N GLU A 172 12.94 6.88 17.05
CA GLU A 172 13.96 7.61 16.28
C GLU A 172 14.10 7.13 14.85
N THR A 173 13.80 5.86 14.60
CA THR A 173 13.91 5.24 13.24
C THR A 173 12.59 4.60 12.84
N LEU A 174 12.11 4.96 11.66
CA LEU A 174 10.93 4.35 11.04
C LEU A 174 11.32 3.53 9.81
N ILE A 175 11.02 2.24 9.84
CA ILE A 175 11.30 1.31 8.73
C ILE A 175 10.01 1.03 7.96
N ILE A 176 10.03 1.23 6.64
CA ILE A 176 8.86 1.12 5.79
C ILE A 176 9.15 0.19 4.60
N PRO A 177 8.45 -0.96 4.48
CA PRO A 177 8.50 -1.78 3.27
C PRO A 177 7.96 -1.03 2.06
N CYS A 178 8.69 -1.06 0.95
CA CYS A 178 8.40 -0.32 -0.26
C CYS A 178 8.18 -1.27 -1.45
N GLY A 179 6.91 -1.47 -1.82
CA GLY A 179 6.51 -2.26 -3.00
C GLY A 179 5.96 -1.37 -4.11
N SER A 180 4.67 -1.07 -4.10
CA SER A 180 4.00 -0.16 -5.06
C SER A 180 4.10 1.32 -4.69
N CYS A 181 4.80 1.66 -3.64
CA CYS A 181 5.04 3.01 -3.10
C CYS A 181 3.81 3.76 -2.54
N ASN A 182 2.59 3.23 -2.66
CA ASN A 182 1.38 3.92 -2.18
C ASN A 182 1.40 4.17 -0.67
N SER A 183 1.69 3.13 0.12
CA SER A 183 1.77 3.26 1.59
C SER A 183 2.92 4.18 1.98
N VAL A 184 4.09 4.04 1.35
CA VAL A 184 5.25 4.93 1.60
C VAL A 184 4.86 6.38 1.37
N THR A 185 4.26 6.72 0.23
CA THR A 185 3.83 8.10 -0.06
C THR A 185 2.86 8.62 1.00
N SER A 186 1.89 7.79 1.43
CA SER A 186 0.94 8.18 2.49
C SER A 186 1.63 8.42 3.82
N ILE A 187 2.59 7.56 4.19
CA ILE A 187 3.34 7.67 5.45
C ILE A 187 4.23 8.93 5.44
N LEU A 188 4.98 9.16 4.35
CA LEU A 188 5.82 10.36 4.22
C LEU A 188 4.96 11.64 4.25
N TYR A 189 3.82 11.64 3.56
CA TYR A 189 2.84 12.73 3.67
C TYR A 189 2.36 12.92 5.12
N GLY A 190 2.09 11.83 5.83
CA GLY A 190 1.72 11.87 7.25
C GLY A 190 2.81 12.44 8.14
N ILE A 191 4.09 12.11 7.90
CA ILE A 191 5.24 12.64 8.64
C ILE A 191 5.36 14.17 8.44
N MET A 192 5.08 14.67 7.23
CA MET A 192 5.08 16.11 6.98
C MET A 192 3.96 16.82 7.74
N MET A 193 2.77 16.22 7.79
CA MET A 193 1.58 16.81 8.43
C MET A 193 1.55 16.63 9.95
N TYR A 194 2.08 15.53 10.44
CA TYR A 194 2.03 15.09 11.85
C TYR A 194 3.40 14.55 12.26
N PRO A 195 4.44 15.41 12.32
CA PRO A 195 5.81 14.97 12.54
C PRO A 195 5.98 14.28 13.89
N PRO A 196 6.38 12.99 13.95
CA PRO A 196 6.67 12.33 15.21
C PRO A 196 7.86 13.01 15.90
N PRO A 197 7.74 13.39 17.20
CA PRO A 197 8.73 14.27 17.84
C PRO A 197 10.16 13.70 17.89
N GLY A 198 10.28 12.39 18.09
CA GLY A 198 11.58 11.71 18.20
C GLY A 198 12.18 11.28 16.87
N LEU A 199 11.41 11.30 15.77
CA LEU A 199 11.84 10.74 14.50
C LEU A 199 13.02 11.49 13.89
N LYS A 200 14.09 10.75 13.57
CA LYS A 200 15.32 11.27 12.97
C LYS A 200 15.61 10.61 11.62
N ARG A 201 15.27 9.32 11.50
CA ARG A 201 15.65 8.49 10.33
C ARG A 201 14.48 7.72 9.75
N ILE A 202 14.43 7.63 8.43
CA ILE A 202 13.47 6.85 7.67
C ILE A 202 14.23 5.85 6.79
N VAL A 203 13.94 4.55 6.96
CA VAL A 203 14.53 3.48 6.18
C VAL A 203 13.49 2.90 5.24
N LEU A 204 13.65 3.11 3.95
CA LEU A 204 12.80 2.54 2.90
C LEU A 204 13.38 1.22 2.44
N MET A 205 12.62 0.13 2.56
CA MET A 205 13.07 -1.20 2.15
C MET A 205 12.41 -1.62 0.85
N GLY A 206 13.13 -1.52 -0.25
CA GLY A 206 12.67 -1.82 -1.60
C GLY A 206 12.55 -3.33 -1.86
N ILE A 207 11.31 -3.83 -1.92
CA ILE A 207 10.99 -5.26 -2.11
C ILE A 207 10.26 -5.56 -3.43
N GLY A 208 9.84 -4.53 -4.14
CA GLY A 208 9.10 -4.64 -5.41
C GLY A 208 9.89 -4.08 -6.58
N ASN A 209 9.42 -4.36 -7.80
CA ASN A 209 10.08 -3.88 -9.00
C ASN A 209 10.05 -2.34 -9.14
N MET A 210 9.03 -1.68 -8.60
CA MET A 210 8.91 -0.22 -8.66
C MET A 210 9.60 0.47 -7.48
N GLY A 211 9.27 0.09 -6.26
CA GLY A 211 9.82 0.72 -5.06
C GLY A 211 11.29 0.44 -4.82
N SER A 212 11.84 -0.62 -5.43
CA SER A 212 13.25 -0.94 -5.31
C SER A 212 14.15 -0.09 -6.20
N ASN A 213 13.64 0.42 -7.31
CA ASN A 213 14.46 1.06 -8.34
C ASN A 213 14.06 2.51 -8.64
N ASP A 214 12.96 3.00 -8.09
CA ASP A 214 12.46 4.34 -8.41
C ASP A 214 11.96 5.09 -7.17
N ILE A 215 12.91 5.48 -6.33
CA ILE A 215 12.66 6.43 -5.25
C ILE A 215 12.18 7.78 -5.83
N GLY A 216 12.57 8.10 -7.06
CA GLY A 216 12.05 9.24 -7.80
C GLY A 216 10.55 9.17 -8.06
N TYR A 217 9.98 7.95 -8.15
CA TYR A 217 8.53 7.80 -8.23
C TYR A 217 7.84 8.22 -6.91
N VAL A 218 8.40 7.84 -5.76
CA VAL A 218 7.90 8.28 -4.44
C VAL A 218 7.97 9.79 -4.34
N ARG A 219 9.12 10.40 -4.70
CA ARG A 219 9.32 11.86 -4.70
C ARG A 219 8.30 12.58 -5.59
N ARG A 220 8.16 12.17 -6.87
CA ARG A 220 7.18 12.78 -7.78
C ARG A 220 5.76 12.71 -7.25
N ARG A 221 5.39 11.58 -6.66
CA ARG A 221 4.06 11.36 -6.13
C ARG A 221 3.79 12.16 -4.86
N LEU A 222 4.77 12.21 -3.97
CA LEU A 222 4.69 13.04 -2.76
C LEU A 222 4.59 14.52 -3.12
N ARG A 223 5.38 15.00 -4.09
CA ARG A 223 5.29 16.36 -4.61
C ARG A 223 3.90 16.67 -5.16
N ALA A 224 3.32 15.79 -5.95
CA ALA A 224 1.96 15.98 -6.47
C ALA A 224 0.91 16.09 -5.35
N VAL A 225 1.11 15.40 -4.23
CA VAL A 225 0.22 15.48 -3.05
C VAL A 225 0.44 16.75 -2.26
N VAL A 226 1.70 17.13 -2.01
CA VAL A 226 2.08 18.13 -1.00
C VAL A 226 2.31 19.49 -1.63
N GLU A 227 3.16 19.59 -2.64
CA GLU A 227 3.54 20.87 -3.24
C GLU A 227 2.35 21.52 -3.95
N VAL A 228 1.59 20.70 -4.72
CA VAL A 228 0.43 21.20 -5.49
C VAL A 228 -0.74 21.59 -4.57
N ASN A 229 -0.98 20.82 -3.50
CA ASN A 229 -2.14 21.03 -2.65
C ASN A 229 -1.87 21.89 -1.40
N LEU A 230 -0.65 21.89 -0.88
CA LEU A 230 -0.31 22.52 0.39
C LEU A 230 0.80 23.58 0.28
N GLY A 231 1.46 23.69 -0.85
CA GLY A 231 2.57 24.64 -1.07
C GLY A 231 3.82 24.34 -0.22
N LEU A 232 3.99 23.09 0.24
CA LEU A 232 5.15 22.66 1.03
C LEU A 232 6.21 22.05 0.12
N ASP A 233 7.49 22.38 0.36
CA ASP A 233 8.61 21.76 -0.35
C ASP A 233 8.97 20.41 0.28
N THR A 234 8.87 19.33 -0.49
CA THR A 234 9.20 17.98 -0.02
C THR A 234 10.68 17.78 0.24
N ASP A 235 11.55 18.52 -0.43
CA ASP A 235 13.00 18.37 -0.33
C ASP A 235 13.56 19.03 0.96
N GLU A 236 12.82 19.94 1.60
CA GLU A 236 13.13 20.41 2.95
C GLU A 236 12.96 19.31 4.03
N TYR A 237 12.08 18.34 3.78
CA TYR A 237 11.81 17.27 4.73
C TYR A 237 12.64 16.02 4.45
N PHE A 238 12.80 15.67 3.17
CA PHE A 238 13.36 14.37 2.78
C PHE A 238 14.44 14.51 1.72
N ASP A 239 15.63 14.01 2.00
CA ASP A 239 16.68 13.90 1.00
C ASP A 239 16.50 12.64 0.14
N PHE A 240 15.76 12.75 -0.95
CA PHE A 240 15.58 11.67 -1.91
C PHE A 240 16.84 11.35 -2.75
N ASN A 241 17.89 12.14 -2.65
CA ASN A 241 19.18 11.90 -3.32
C ASN A 241 20.19 11.23 -2.39
N PHE A 242 19.85 11.08 -1.08
CA PHE A 242 20.69 10.48 -0.04
C PHE A 242 22.06 11.18 0.11
N ALA A 243 22.12 12.48 -0.14
CA ALA A 243 23.36 13.26 -0.18
C ALA A 243 23.27 14.60 0.58
N SER A 244 22.09 15.00 1.06
CA SER A 244 21.87 16.29 1.72
C SER A 244 21.95 16.18 3.23
N GLU A 245 22.83 16.96 3.85
CA GLU A 245 22.90 17.11 5.31
C GLU A 245 21.84 18.10 5.84
N ASN A 246 21.06 18.73 4.97
CA ASN A 246 20.11 19.79 5.33
C ASN A 246 18.65 19.31 5.43
N ALA A 247 18.33 18.09 5.03
CA ALA A 247 16.98 17.56 5.15
C ALA A 247 16.63 17.28 6.62
N LYS A 248 15.37 17.51 6.97
CA LYS A 248 14.88 17.28 8.34
C LYS A 248 15.03 15.84 8.81
N TYR A 249 14.90 14.88 7.90
CA TYR A 249 15.00 13.44 8.19
C TYR A 249 16.11 12.80 7.36
N ASP A 250 16.97 12.03 8.03
CA ASP A 250 17.94 11.16 7.37
C ASP A 250 17.17 10.02 6.66
N MET A 251 17.41 9.87 5.37
CA MET A 251 16.76 8.83 4.55
C MET A 251 17.75 7.77 4.11
N VAL A 252 17.37 6.51 4.28
CA VAL A 252 18.13 5.36 3.82
C VAL A 252 17.26 4.51 2.90
N HIS A 253 17.79 4.11 1.75
CA HIS A 253 17.12 3.19 0.84
C HIS A 253 17.87 1.85 0.73
N LEU A 254 17.28 0.82 1.30
CA LEU A 254 17.77 -0.56 1.22
C LEU A 254 17.03 -1.29 0.09
N ASN A 255 17.64 -1.36 -1.08
CA ASN A 255 17.04 -1.97 -2.27
C ASN A 255 17.30 -3.49 -2.30
N LEU A 256 16.47 -4.31 -1.65
CA LEU A 256 16.64 -5.74 -1.52
C LEU A 256 16.60 -6.47 -2.87
N ASN A 257 15.72 -6.04 -3.76
CA ASN A 257 15.60 -6.64 -5.10
C ASN A 257 16.75 -6.18 -6.01
N GLY A 258 17.08 -4.89 -5.99
CA GLY A 258 18.16 -4.33 -6.83
C GLY A 258 19.55 -4.85 -6.47
N THR A 259 19.79 -5.20 -5.20
CA THR A 259 21.05 -5.81 -4.74
C THR A 259 21.11 -7.31 -4.99
N GLY A 260 20.05 -7.92 -5.52
CA GLY A 260 19.99 -9.38 -5.74
C GLY A 260 19.78 -10.21 -4.47
N TYR A 261 19.50 -9.58 -3.32
CA TYR A 261 19.24 -10.30 -2.07
C TYR A 261 17.99 -11.18 -2.16
N CYS A 262 16.94 -10.70 -2.81
CA CYS A 262 15.74 -11.48 -3.03
C CYS A 262 15.05 -11.09 -4.34
N THR A 263 14.25 -12.01 -4.90
CA THR A 263 13.34 -11.69 -6.01
C THR A 263 11.95 -11.35 -5.50
N TYR A 264 11.14 -10.68 -6.31
CA TYR A 264 9.75 -10.34 -5.92
C TYR A 264 8.91 -11.59 -5.61
N GLN A 265 9.12 -12.69 -6.31
CA GLN A 265 8.36 -13.94 -6.14
C GLN A 265 8.82 -14.79 -4.95
N GLN A 266 10.02 -14.58 -4.46
CA GLN A 266 10.58 -15.35 -3.35
C GLN A 266 9.78 -15.10 -2.05
N GLU A 267 9.57 -16.16 -1.28
CA GLU A 267 8.93 -16.09 0.03
C GLU A 267 9.95 -16.31 1.14
N MET A 268 9.92 -15.45 2.15
CA MET A 268 10.76 -15.54 3.35
C MET A 268 9.85 -15.44 4.58
N ARG A 269 9.70 -16.56 5.29
CA ARG A 269 8.86 -16.62 6.49
C ARG A 269 9.68 -16.15 7.69
N GLU A 270 9.19 -15.12 8.36
CA GLU A 270 9.82 -14.55 9.55
C GLU A 270 8.76 -14.26 10.61
N ALA A 271 9.24 -14.22 11.87
CA ALA A 271 8.44 -13.83 13.01
C ALA A 271 9.29 -13.06 14.03
N ILE A 272 8.65 -12.18 14.81
CA ILE A 272 9.21 -11.54 16.01
C ILE A 272 8.11 -11.57 17.08
N GLY A 273 8.36 -12.27 18.17
CA GLY A 273 7.31 -12.58 19.15
C GLY A 273 6.14 -13.30 18.46
N ASP A 274 4.93 -12.79 18.66
CA ASP A 274 3.71 -13.35 18.07
C ASP A 274 3.40 -12.80 16.67
N ILE A 275 4.20 -11.83 16.19
CA ILE A 275 3.99 -11.25 14.87
C ILE A 275 4.58 -12.16 13.81
N ARG A 276 3.71 -12.66 12.92
CA ARG A 276 4.11 -13.34 11.69
C ARG A 276 4.03 -12.35 10.53
N PHE A 277 5.09 -12.27 9.75
CA PHE A 277 5.19 -11.32 8.65
C PHE A 277 4.74 -11.93 7.34
N HIS A 278 4.15 -11.11 6.46
CA HIS A 278 3.82 -11.53 5.11
C HIS A 278 5.10 -11.99 4.38
N PRO A 279 5.17 -13.25 3.89
CA PRO A 279 6.44 -13.83 3.43
C PRO A 279 7.01 -13.15 2.19
N ARG A 280 6.18 -12.51 1.36
CA ARG A 280 6.61 -11.80 0.13
C ARG A 280 6.97 -10.33 0.34
N TYR A 281 6.58 -9.77 1.48
CA TYR A 281 6.80 -8.35 1.79
C TYR A 281 7.66 -8.20 3.04
N GLU A 282 7.03 -8.04 4.18
CA GLU A 282 7.69 -7.74 5.45
C GLU A 282 8.68 -8.84 5.90
N GLY A 283 8.39 -10.10 5.62
CA GLY A 283 9.31 -11.21 5.95
C GLY A 283 10.68 -11.07 5.30
N LYS A 284 10.74 -10.58 4.06
CA LYS A 284 12.03 -10.28 3.39
C LYS A 284 12.78 -9.16 4.09
N CYS A 285 12.04 -8.11 4.47
CA CYS A 285 12.63 -6.97 5.19
C CYS A 285 13.21 -7.40 6.54
N ILE A 286 12.44 -8.14 7.34
CA ILE A 286 12.88 -8.60 8.65
C ILE A 286 14.09 -9.55 8.54
N ARG A 287 14.09 -10.45 7.56
CA ARG A 287 15.26 -11.32 7.33
C ARG A 287 16.48 -10.53 6.96
N TYR A 288 16.36 -9.59 6.01
CA TYR A 288 17.47 -8.73 5.62
C TYR A 288 18.02 -7.94 6.81
N LEU A 289 17.15 -7.35 7.63
CA LEU A 289 17.57 -6.61 8.82
C LEU A 289 18.35 -7.51 9.78
N LYS A 290 17.87 -8.72 10.06
CA LYS A 290 18.58 -9.68 10.92
C LYS A 290 19.95 -10.08 10.41
N GLU A 291 20.09 -10.26 9.08
CA GLU A 291 21.31 -10.82 8.46
C GLU A 291 22.31 -9.76 8.01
N ARG A 292 21.86 -8.59 7.60
CA ARG A 292 22.67 -7.61 6.88
C ARG A 292 22.67 -6.19 7.47
N ALA A 293 21.68 -5.86 8.27
CA ALA A 293 21.53 -4.51 8.83
C ALA A 293 20.94 -4.53 10.26
N PRO A 294 21.52 -5.31 11.19
CA PRO A 294 21.02 -5.47 12.55
C PRO A 294 21.07 -4.17 13.36
N GLU A 295 21.87 -3.20 12.94
CA GLU A 295 21.98 -1.87 13.55
C GLU A 295 20.65 -1.09 13.50
N TYR A 296 19.72 -1.45 12.64
CA TYR A 296 18.37 -0.87 12.62
C TYR A 296 17.38 -1.56 13.56
N LEU A 297 17.71 -2.69 14.17
CA LEU A 297 16.85 -3.40 15.11
C LEU A 297 17.10 -2.90 16.55
N THR A 298 16.68 -1.68 16.85
CA THR A 298 16.91 -1.01 18.14
C THR A 298 15.60 -0.80 18.92
N PRO A 299 15.66 -0.52 20.22
CA PRO A 299 14.47 -0.23 21.03
C PRO A 299 13.69 1.02 20.59
N THR A 300 14.32 1.95 19.86
CA THR A 300 13.71 3.18 19.32
C THR A 300 13.33 3.05 17.86
N THR A 301 13.34 1.84 17.32
CA THR A 301 12.89 1.55 15.94
C THR A 301 11.43 1.15 15.91
N CYS A 302 10.67 1.72 14.96
CA CYS A 302 9.34 1.29 14.61
C CYS A 302 9.34 0.69 13.20
N PHE A 303 8.91 -0.57 13.07
CA PHE A 303 8.72 -1.24 11.79
C PHE A 303 7.24 -1.14 11.38
N TRP A 304 6.98 -0.65 10.16
CA TRP A 304 5.61 -0.53 9.64
C TRP A 304 5.17 -1.80 8.91
N ILE A 305 4.14 -2.47 9.40
CA ILE A 305 3.51 -3.61 8.73
C ILE A 305 2.40 -3.08 7.83
N VAL A 306 2.62 -3.03 6.52
CA VAL A 306 1.70 -2.42 5.55
C VAL A 306 0.63 -3.38 5.02
N GLY A 307 0.89 -4.67 5.10
CA GLY A 307 -0.02 -5.71 4.66
C GLY A 307 -0.07 -6.86 5.63
N SER A 308 -1.06 -7.73 5.50
CA SER A 308 -1.00 -9.00 6.16
C SER A 308 -1.52 -10.09 5.23
N ASP A 309 -0.92 -11.23 5.34
CA ASP A 309 -1.45 -12.49 4.92
C ASP A 309 -1.68 -13.29 6.19
N VAL A 310 -2.84 -13.10 6.79
CA VAL A 310 -3.24 -13.95 7.91
C VAL A 310 -3.42 -15.33 7.33
N MET A 311 -2.44 -16.18 7.61
CA MET A 311 -2.55 -17.62 7.35
C MET A 311 -3.36 -18.28 8.44
#